data_ae2a89b0b885bf83ed2e29f4e92b3ee8
#
_entry.id   ae2a89b0b885bf83ed2e29f4e92b3ee8
#
_cell.length_a   1.000
_cell.length_b   1.000
_cell.length_c   1.000
_cell.angle_alpha   90.00
_cell.angle_beta   90.00
_cell.angle_gamma   90.00
#
_symmetry.space_group_name_H-M   'P 1'
#
loop_
_entity.id
_entity.type
_entity.pdbx_description
1 polymer ?
#
loop_
_entity_poly.entity_id
_entity_poly.type
_entity_poly.pdbx_seq_one_letter_code
_entity_poly.pdbx_strand_id
1 'polypeptide(L)'
;MAIAPVFNGDALVAALDARRSELGLGWPDLAQELTDQSSRLRAALNDHAVCSGALVRTVKRGSMSCQYALMLLQWLDRAPEEFLIGDRRELDDTRLPTIGTDVRLRWDLPQLYAAVNDQRRRHELTWTALAAQFGCTPSRLTNLRTARLADMDLTMRLTQWLGRPAADFVHPATW
;
A
#
# COMPACT_ATOMS: atom_id res chain seq x y z
N MET A 1 -24.92 -3.68 -8.81
CA MET A 1 -23.68 -4.33 -8.33
C MET A 1 -22.72 -3.21 -7.93
N ALA A 2 -22.42 -3.07 -6.65
CA ALA A 2 -21.47 -2.04 -6.20
C ALA A 2 -20.12 -2.31 -6.86
N ILE A 3 -19.54 -1.30 -7.49
CA ILE A 3 -18.19 -1.39 -8.07
C ILE A 3 -17.22 -1.40 -6.90
N ALA A 4 -16.44 -2.46 -6.75
CA ALA A 4 -15.42 -2.53 -5.73
C ALA A 4 -14.49 -1.29 -5.82
N PRO A 5 -14.13 -0.67 -4.70
CA PRO A 5 -13.29 0.51 -4.71
C PRO A 5 -11.94 0.19 -5.36
N VAL A 6 -11.34 1.21 -5.99
CA VAL A 6 -10.06 1.12 -6.68
C VAL A 6 -9.09 2.07 -6.01
N PHE A 7 -7.84 1.63 -5.80
CA PHE A 7 -6.80 2.50 -5.28
C PHE A 7 -6.29 3.46 -6.36
N ASN A 8 -6.43 4.75 -6.11
CA ASN A 8 -6.04 5.80 -7.03
C ASN A 8 -4.57 6.21 -6.83
N GLY A 9 -3.67 5.55 -7.54
CA GLY A 9 -2.24 5.87 -7.52
C GLY A 9 -1.93 7.28 -8.03
N ASP A 10 -2.69 7.78 -9.00
CA ASP A 10 -2.51 9.14 -9.54
C ASP A 10 -2.85 10.20 -8.47
N ALA A 11 -3.90 9.98 -7.69
CA ALA A 11 -4.25 10.87 -6.57
C ALA A 11 -3.16 10.85 -5.48
N LEU A 12 -2.57 9.68 -5.19
CA LEU A 12 -1.45 9.59 -4.26
C LEU A 12 -0.27 10.43 -4.73
N VAL A 13 0.06 10.39 -6.01
CA VAL A 13 1.17 11.17 -6.55
C VAL A 13 0.85 12.64 -6.65
N ALA A 14 -0.38 13.00 -6.97
CA ALA A 14 -0.81 14.39 -6.90
C ALA A 14 -0.68 14.94 -5.46
N ALA A 15 -1.00 14.14 -4.45
CA ALA A 15 -0.79 14.51 -3.05
C ALA A 15 0.69 14.68 -2.70
N LEU A 16 1.56 13.79 -3.20
CA LEU A 16 3.02 13.93 -3.05
C LEU A 16 3.53 15.21 -3.71
N ASP A 17 3.09 15.50 -4.93
CA ASP A 17 3.49 16.70 -5.67
C ASP A 17 3.02 17.98 -4.98
N ALA A 18 1.80 18.01 -4.49
CA ALA A 18 1.28 19.12 -3.72
C ALA A 18 2.10 19.35 -2.44
N ARG A 19 2.34 18.30 -1.67
CA ARG A 19 3.06 18.40 -0.39
C ARG A 19 4.52 18.80 -0.59
N ARG A 20 5.24 18.21 -1.57
CA ARG A 20 6.62 18.64 -1.85
C ARG A 20 6.67 20.11 -2.29
N SER A 21 5.70 20.56 -3.09
CA SER A 21 5.63 21.96 -3.55
C SER A 21 5.38 22.93 -2.40
N GLU A 22 4.49 22.59 -1.46
CA GLU A 22 4.26 23.34 -0.23
C GLU A 22 5.55 23.48 0.60
N LEU A 23 6.37 22.44 0.63
CA LEU A 23 7.65 22.40 1.34
C LEU A 23 8.80 23.04 0.54
N GLY A 24 8.57 23.45 -0.70
CA GLY A 24 9.60 24.01 -1.58
C GLY A 24 10.63 22.97 -2.06
N LEU A 25 10.28 21.67 -2.03
CA LEU A 25 11.19 20.58 -2.39
C LEU A 25 11.14 20.27 -3.89
N GLY A 26 12.30 20.03 -4.48
CA GLY A 26 12.40 19.37 -5.78
C GLY A 26 12.10 17.86 -5.69
N TRP A 27 11.92 17.19 -6.82
CA TRP A 27 11.78 15.72 -6.85
C TRP A 27 13.02 14.97 -6.30
N PRO A 28 14.26 15.44 -6.55
CA PRO A 28 15.44 14.86 -5.92
C PRO A 28 15.44 15.00 -4.40
N ASP A 29 15.00 16.15 -3.88
CA ASP A 29 14.94 16.43 -2.44
C ASP A 29 13.91 15.51 -1.77
N LEU A 30 12.73 15.35 -2.38
CA LEU A 30 11.74 14.40 -1.91
C LEU A 30 12.28 12.96 -1.91
N ALA A 31 12.98 12.55 -2.97
CA ALA A 31 13.59 11.24 -3.05
C ALA A 31 14.64 11.04 -1.93
N GLN A 32 15.38 12.08 -1.58
CA GLN A 32 16.32 12.06 -0.48
C GLN A 32 15.59 11.94 0.87
N GLU A 33 14.54 12.72 1.12
CA GLU A 33 13.73 12.61 2.34
C GLU A 33 13.12 11.22 2.52
N LEU A 34 12.58 10.63 1.44
CA LEU A 34 12.06 9.25 1.47
C LEU A 34 13.15 8.24 1.84
N THR A 35 14.37 8.46 1.36
CA THR A 35 15.53 7.64 1.73
C THR A 35 15.93 7.84 3.18
N ASP A 36 15.87 9.08 3.67
CA ASP A 36 16.27 9.46 5.02
C ASP A 36 15.26 9.03 6.10
N GLN A 37 14.07 8.57 5.70
CA GLN A 37 13.12 7.94 6.63
C GLN A 37 13.72 6.71 7.33
N SER A 38 14.78 6.13 6.79
CA SER A 38 15.47 5.00 7.39
C SER A 38 16.97 5.06 7.16
N SER A 39 17.72 5.11 8.23
CA SER A 39 19.20 5.04 8.19
C SER A 39 19.69 3.72 7.58
N ARG A 40 18.96 2.62 7.77
CA ARG A 40 19.31 1.33 7.18
C ARG A 40 19.02 1.27 5.69
N LEU A 41 17.96 1.93 5.20
CA LEU A 41 17.73 2.05 3.77
C LEU A 41 18.87 2.81 3.10
N ARG A 42 19.33 3.91 3.71
CA ARG A 42 20.50 4.65 3.22
C ARG A 42 21.74 3.78 3.15
N ALA A 43 22.06 3.05 4.20
CA ALA A 43 23.20 2.15 4.23
C ALA A 43 23.09 1.05 3.14
N ALA A 44 21.91 0.47 2.95
CA ALA A 44 21.66 -0.53 1.91
C ALA A 44 21.78 0.01 0.48
N LEU A 45 21.51 1.30 0.29
CA LEU A 45 21.63 2.01 -0.99
C LEU A 45 22.99 2.70 -1.18
N ASN A 46 23.97 2.43 -0.32
CA ASN A 46 25.29 3.09 -0.31
C ASN A 46 25.18 4.63 -0.28
N ASP A 47 24.30 5.14 0.56
CA ASP A 47 23.96 6.57 0.69
C ASP A 47 23.40 7.24 -0.57
N HIS A 48 22.98 6.46 -1.56
CA HIS A 48 22.25 6.97 -2.71
C HIS A 48 20.75 7.10 -2.37
N ALA A 49 20.17 8.23 -2.73
CA ALA A 49 18.74 8.46 -2.58
C ALA A 49 17.91 7.52 -3.50
N VAL A 50 16.68 7.25 -3.11
CA VAL A 50 15.70 6.64 -4.01
C VAL A 50 15.62 7.48 -5.28
N CYS A 51 15.73 6.82 -6.45
CA CYS A 51 15.76 7.53 -7.72
C CYS A 51 14.46 8.31 -7.97
N SER A 52 14.55 9.62 -8.14
CA SER A 52 13.42 10.50 -8.45
C SER A 52 12.64 10.06 -9.71
N GLY A 53 13.36 9.55 -10.72
CA GLY A 53 12.74 8.99 -11.92
C GLY A 53 11.93 7.71 -11.65
N ALA A 54 12.23 6.96 -10.59
CA ALA A 54 11.42 5.81 -10.18
C ALA A 54 10.10 6.26 -9.57
N LEU A 55 10.08 7.33 -8.77
CA LEU A 55 8.87 7.93 -8.21
C LEU A 55 7.88 8.30 -9.33
N VAL A 56 8.35 9.04 -10.33
CA VAL A 56 7.53 9.50 -11.46
C VAL A 56 7.08 8.33 -12.37
N ARG A 57 7.95 7.34 -12.60
CA ARG A 57 7.63 6.19 -13.48
C ARG A 57 6.63 5.21 -12.88
N THR A 58 6.68 5.01 -11.58
CA THR A 58 5.74 4.11 -10.88
C THR A 58 4.30 4.57 -11.06
N VAL A 59 4.09 5.88 -11.08
CA VAL A 59 2.80 6.50 -11.38
C VAL A 59 2.31 6.19 -12.78
N LYS A 60 3.19 6.37 -13.77
CA LYS A 60 2.82 6.22 -15.19
C LYS A 60 2.49 4.78 -15.58
N ARG A 61 2.86 3.79 -14.77
CA ARG A 61 2.61 2.36 -15.04
C ARG A 61 1.25 1.87 -14.55
N GLY A 62 0.51 2.66 -13.78
CA GLY A 62 -0.81 2.29 -13.26
C GLY A 62 -0.82 1.10 -12.27
N SER A 63 0.35 0.60 -11.89
CA SER A 63 0.51 -0.44 -10.87
C SER A 63 1.60 -0.05 -9.89
N MET A 64 1.28 -0.10 -8.62
CA MET A 64 2.18 0.22 -7.53
C MET A 64 2.22 -0.94 -6.52
N SER A 65 3.41 -1.35 -6.09
CA SER A 65 3.48 -2.34 -5.02
C SER A 65 2.95 -1.74 -3.71
N CYS A 66 2.29 -2.57 -2.92
CA CYS A 66 1.74 -2.14 -1.64
C CYS A 66 2.83 -1.61 -0.67
N GLN A 67 4.03 -2.18 -0.75
CA GLN A 67 5.15 -1.74 0.09
C GLN A 67 5.70 -0.37 -0.35
N TYR A 68 5.73 -0.10 -1.65
CA TYR A 68 6.16 1.20 -2.17
C TYR A 68 5.13 2.28 -1.83
N ALA A 69 3.84 2.00 -2.04
CA ALA A 69 2.76 2.91 -1.65
C ALA A 69 2.81 3.24 -0.16
N LEU A 70 3.08 2.24 0.68
CA LEU A 70 3.15 2.42 2.13
C LEU A 70 4.26 3.40 2.55
N MET A 71 5.43 3.34 1.89
CA MET A 71 6.52 4.30 2.11
C MET A 71 6.09 5.74 1.78
N LEU A 72 5.37 5.93 0.70
CA LEU A 72 4.88 7.25 0.29
C LEU A 72 3.79 7.77 1.23
N LEU A 73 2.87 6.89 1.64
CA LEU A 73 1.80 7.22 2.58
C LEU A 73 2.35 7.58 3.96
N GLN A 74 3.41 6.90 4.40
CA GLN A 74 4.10 7.21 5.64
C GLN A 74 4.71 8.63 5.60
N TRP A 75 5.35 9.01 4.49
CA TRP A 75 5.89 10.37 4.33
C TRP A 75 4.79 11.44 4.30
N LEU A 76 3.64 11.13 3.71
CA LEU A 76 2.48 12.01 3.67
C LEU A 76 1.73 12.10 5.01
N ASP A 77 1.94 11.17 5.92
CA ASP A 77 1.12 10.96 7.14
C ASP A 77 -0.38 10.83 6.80
N ARG A 78 -0.69 10.02 5.78
CA ARG A 78 -2.05 9.80 5.30
C ARG A 78 -2.42 8.31 5.25
N ALA A 79 -3.70 8.04 5.48
CA ALA A 79 -4.22 6.68 5.41
C ALA A 79 -4.42 6.21 3.96
N PRO A 80 -4.17 4.91 3.64
CA PRO A 80 -4.41 4.37 2.31
C PRO A 80 -5.86 4.53 1.83
N GLU A 81 -6.82 4.46 2.74
CA GLU A 81 -8.26 4.58 2.47
C GLU A 81 -8.64 5.93 1.86
N GLU A 82 -7.88 6.98 2.13
CA GLU A 82 -8.11 8.31 1.57
C GLU A 82 -7.95 8.35 0.04
N PHE A 83 -7.24 7.38 -0.51
CA PHE A 83 -6.95 7.27 -1.95
C PHE A 83 -7.84 6.24 -2.66
N LEU A 84 -8.88 5.75 -2.00
CA LEU A 84 -9.87 4.88 -2.64
C LEU A 84 -10.92 5.70 -3.37
N ILE A 85 -11.24 5.30 -4.59
CA ILE A 85 -12.35 5.82 -5.38
C ILE A 85 -13.40 4.72 -5.62
N GLY A 86 -14.65 5.14 -5.72
CA GLY A 86 -15.80 4.23 -5.87
C GLY A 86 -16.55 4.04 -4.54
N ASP A 87 -17.32 2.97 -4.48
CA ASP A 87 -18.15 2.63 -3.31
C ASP A 87 -17.29 1.99 -2.21
N ARG A 88 -16.69 2.85 -1.38
CA ARG A 88 -15.84 2.43 -0.27
C ARG A 88 -16.65 2.30 1.02
N ARG A 89 -16.27 1.35 1.87
CA ARG A 89 -16.76 1.28 3.24
C ARG A 89 -16.08 2.35 4.09
N GLU A 90 -16.88 3.06 4.88
CA GLU A 90 -16.34 3.87 5.96
C GLU A 90 -15.81 2.92 7.04
N LEU A 91 -14.53 3.07 7.37
CA LEU A 91 -13.85 2.25 8.36
C LEU A 91 -13.28 3.16 9.44
N ASP A 92 -13.40 2.71 10.68
CA ASP A 92 -12.78 3.37 11.82
C ASP A 92 -11.28 3.03 11.88
N ASP A 93 -10.51 3.91 12.53
CA ASP A 93 -9.10 3.72 12.87
C ASP A 93 -8.20 3.34 11.68
N THR A 94 -8.33 4.09 10.57
CA THR A 94 -7.53 3.87 9.35
C THR A 94 -6.10 4.40 9.46
N ARG A 95 -5.74 5.08 10.54
CA ARG A 95 -4.44 5.71 10.71
C ARG A 95 -3.32 4.67 10.77
N LEU A 96 -2.30 4.86 9.94
CA LEU A 96 -1.12 4.00 9.95
C LEU A 96 -0.31 4.17 11.26
N PRO A 97 0.37 3.11 11.74
CA PRO A 97 1.24 3.21 12.92
C PRO A 97 2.33 4.26 12.72
N THR A 98 2.57 5.06 13.76
CA THR A 98 3.72 5.97 13.81
C THR A 98 4.96 5.18 14.18
N ILE A 99 6.05 5.38 13.44
CA ILE A 99 7.32 4.65 13.63
C ILE A 99 8.51 5.60 13.69
N GLY A 100 9.59 5.14 14.31
CA GLY A 100 10.88 5.85 14.35
C GLY A 100 11.71 5.63 13.07
N THR A 101 12.88 6.26 13.01
CA THR A 101 13.76 6.33 11.84
C THR A 101 14.40 5.00 11.42
N ASP A 102 14.56 4.06 12.36
CA ASP A 102 15.21 2.76 12.09
C ASP A 102 14.22 1.62 11.80
N VAL A 103 12.97 1.97 11.64
CA VAL A 103 11.87 1.04 11.43
C VAL A 103 11.11 1.47 10.19
N ARG A 104 10.62 0.50 9.44
CA ARG A 104 9.69 0.74 8.33
C ARG A 104 8.34 0.10 8.60
N LEU A 105 7.31 0.61 7.97
CA LEU A 105 6.03 -0.08 7.90
C LEU A 105 6.09 -1.19 6.85
N ARG A 106 5.52 -2.34 7.19
CA ARG A 106 5.36 -3.47 6.28
C ARG A 106 3.94 -3.98 6.29
N TRP A 107 3.49 -4.41 5.12
CA TRP A 107 2.28 -5.22 5.00
C TRP A 107 2.54 -6.64 5.50
N ASP A 108 1.66 -7.13 6.35
CA ASP A 108 1.57 -8.55 6.71
C ASP A 108 0.63 -9.27 5.72
N LEU A 109 1.16 -9.57 4.54
CA LEU A 109 0.40 -10.25 3.49
C LEU A 109 -0.05 -11.67 3.92
N PRO A 110 0.74 -12.45 4.67
CA PRO A 110 0.26 -13.70 5.24
C PRO A 110 -0.94 -13.53 6.18
N GLN A 111 -0.94 -12.51 7.04
CA GLN A 111 -2.09 -12.21 7.91
C GLN A 111 -3.31 -11.78 7.11
N LEU A 112 -3.11 -10.92 6.09
CA LEU A 112 -4.17 -10.55 5.16
C LEU A 112 -4.75 -11.79 4.45
N TYR A 113 -3.89 -12.68 3.96
CA TYR A 113 -4.32 -13.94 3.37
C TYR A 113 -5.16 -14.78 4.33
N ALA A 114 -4.71 -14.93 5.58
CA ALA A 114 -5.44 -15.71 6.58
C ALA A 114 -6.85 -15.13 6.81
N ALA A 115 -6.96 -13.81 6.99
CA ALA A 115 -8.24 -13.13 7.17
C ALA A 115 -9.16 -13.31 5.94
N VAL A 116 -8.61 -13.17 4.73
CA VAL A 116 -9.35 -13.38 3.47
C VAL A 116 -9.83 -14.83 3.36
N ASN A 117 -8.98 -15.80 3.69
CA ASN A 117 -9.34 -17.21 3.63
C ASN A 117 -10.44 -17.57 4.64
N ASP A 118 -10.38 -17.02 5.85
CA ASP A 118 -11.40 -17.23 6.87
C ASP A 118 -12.74 -16.65 6.45
N GLN A 119 -12.76 -15.44 5.95
CA GLN A 119 -14.00 -14.81 5.47
C GLN A 119 -14.54 -15.52 4.22
N ARG A 120 -13.67 -15.90 3.28
CA ARG A 120 -14.03 -16.72 2.12
C ARG A 120 -14.75 -18.01 2.53
N ARG A 121 -14.22 -18.72 3.55
CA ARG A 121 -14.85 -19.94 4.07
C ARG A 121 -16.22 -19.68 4.70
N ARG A 122 -16.36 -18.60 5.47
CA ARG A 122 -17.66 -18.21 6.06
C ARG A 122 -18.71 -17.93 5.00
N HIS A 123 -18.31 -17.41 3.84
CA HIS A 123 -19.18 -17.17 2.69
C HIS A 123 -19.29 -18.37 1.74
N GLU A 124 -18.71 -19.52 2.09
CA GLU A 124 -18.70 -20.73 1.28
C GLU A 124 -18.15 -20.54 -0.14
N LEU A 125 -17.28 -19.54 -0.36
CA LEU A 125 -16.71 -19.23 -1.65
C LEU A 125 -15.49 -20.11 -1.96
N THR A 126 -15.36 -20.52 -3.22
CA THR A 126 -14.10 -21.06 -3.73
C THR A 126 -13.10 -19.93 -4.03
N TRP A 127 -11.81 -20.27 -4.14
CA TRP A 127 -10.81 -19.28 -4.56
C TRP A 127 -11.10 -18.75 -5.97
N THR A 128 -11.63 -19.58 -6.85
CA THR A 128 -12.04 -19.17 -8.22
C THR A 128 -13.18 -18.16 -8.17
N ALA A 129 -14.20 -18.42 -7.36
CA ALA A 129 -15.34 -17.51 -7.22
C ALA A 129 -14.92 -16.17 -6.60
N LEU A 130 -14.06 -16.20 -5.57
CA LEU A 130 -13.54 -14.99 -4.95
C LEU A 130 -12.66 -14.21 -5.94
N ALA A 131 -11.75 -14.87 -6.66
CA ALA A 131 -10.89 -14.22 -7.65
C ALA A 131 -11.69 -13.54 -8.77
N ALA A 132 -12.80 -14.17 -9.20
CA ALA A 132 -13.70 -13.57 -10.19
C ALA A 132 -14.31 -12.24 -9.69
N GLN A 133 -14.65 -12.13 -8.40
CA GLN A 133 -15.16 -10.88 -7.81
C GLN A 133 -14.12 -9.74 -7.86
N PHE A 134 -12.84 -10.10 -7.77
CA PHE A 134 -11.72 -9.14 -7.84
C PHE A 134 -11.16 -8.96 -9.26
N GLY A 135 -11.67 -9.65 -10.26
CA GLY A 135 -11.14 -9.60 -11.61
C GLY A 135 -9.68 -10.05 -11.73
N CYS A 136 -9.29 -11.03 -10.93
CA CYS A 136 -7.92 -11.55 -10.90
C CYS A 136 -7.89 -13.10 -10.97
N THR A 137 -6.70 -13.67 -11.08
CA THR A 137 -6.54 -15.13 -11.04
C THR A 137 -6.53 -15.65 -9.59
N PRO A 138 -7.00 -16.88 -9.32
CA PRO A 138 -6.94 -17.48 -7.99
C PRO A 138 -5.53 -17.48 -7.39
N SER A 139 -4.50 -17.69 -8.21
CA SER A 139 -3.10 -17.67 -7.78
C SER A 139 -2.65 -16.31 -7.25
N ARG A 140 -3.18 -15.19 -7.75
CA ARG A 140 -2.88 -13.86 -7.19
C ARG A 140 -3.34 -13.74 -5.74
N LEU A 141 -4.45 -14.38 -5.38
CA LEU A 141 -4.95 -14.40 -4.01
C LEU A 141 -4.17 -15.40 -3.13
N THR A 142 -3.98 -16.63 -3.61
CA THR A 142 -3.31 -17.68 -2.82
C THR A 142 -1.84 -17.42 -2.60
N ASN A 143 -1.16 -16.72 -3.52
CA ASN A 143 0.25 -16.34 -3.38
C ASN A 143 0.50 -15.35 -2.25
N LEU A 144 -0.52 -14.59 -1.80
CA LEU A 144 -0.39 -13.68 -0.65
C LEU A 144 0.11 -14.41 0.61
N ARG A 145 -0.15 -15.72 0.73
CA ARG A 145 0.29 -16.54 1.86
C ARG A 145 1.80 -16.47 2.10
N THR A 146 2.58 -16.35 1.05
CA THR A 146 4.05 -16.33 1.12
C THR A 146 4.67 -15.12 0.45
N ALA A 147 3.85 -14.22 -0.10
CA ALA A 147 4.33 -13.05 -0.81
C ALA A 147 4.96 -12.04 0.15
N ARG A 148 5.98 -11.36 -0.34
CA ARG A 148 6.56 -10.17 0.31
C ARG A 148 6.07 -8.87 -0.30
N LEU A 149 5.56 -8.94 -1.52
CA LEU A 149 5.03 -7.81 -2.29
C LEU A 149 3.70 -8.22 -2.92
N ALA A 150 2.79 -7.27 -2.99
CA ALA A 150 1.53 -7.38 -3.71
C ALA A 150 1.21 -6.06 -4.39
N ASP A 151 0.27 -6.08 -5.30
CA ASP A 151 -0.27 -4.87 -5.90
C ASP A 151 -1.12 -4.10 -4.89
N MET A 152 -0.94 -2.78 -4.83
CA MET A 152 -1.63 -1.94 -3.84
C MET A 152 -3.15 -1.93 -4.04
N ASP A 153 -3.61 -1.88 -5.29
CA ASP A 153 -5.05 -1.90 -5.58
C ASP A 153 -5.70 -3.19 -5.08
N LEU A 154 -5.12 -4.34 -5.42
CA LEU A 154 -5.62 -5.63 -4.93
C LEU A 154 -5.63 -5.69 -3.41
N THR A 155 -4.58 -5.24 -2.76
CA THR A 155 -4.45 -5.26 -1.30
C THR A 155 -5.55 -4.43 -0.65
N MET A 156 -5.79 -3.20 -1.14
CA MET A 156 -6.83 -2.32 -0.62
C MET A 156 -8.25 -2.85 -0.88
N ARG A 157 -8.48 -3.46 -2.04
CA ARG A 157 -9.78 -4.10 -2.34
C ARG A 157 -10.08 -5.26 -1.40
N LEU A 158 -9.06 -6.02 -1.01
CA LEU A 158 -9.20 -7.11 -0.03
C LEU A 158 -9.52 -6.57 1.37
N THR A 159 -8.87 -5.50 1.83
CA THR A 159 -9.19 -4.87 3.13
C THR A 159 -10.62 -4.36 3.16
N GLN A 160 -11.07 -3.72 2.08
CA GLN A 160 -12.45 -3.24 1.94
C GLN A 160 -13.47 -4.39 1.92
N TRP A 161 -13.17 -5.50 1.25
CA TRP A 161 -14.01 -6.70 1.27
C TRP A 161 -14.12 -7.31 2.67
N LEU A 162 -13.01 -7.31 3.42
CA LEU A 162 -12.99 -7.74 4.82
C LEU A 162 -13.74 -6.78 5.75
N GLY A 163 -13.94 -5.53 5.36
CA GLY A 163 -14.46 -4.48 6.25
C GLY A 163 -13.47 -4.15 7.37
N ARG A 164 -12.16 -4.22 7.08
CA ARG A 164 -11.08 -3.95 8.02
C ARG A 164 -10.13 -2.92 7.45
N PRO A 165 -9.62 -1.96 8.26
CA PRO A 165 -8.68 -0.97 7.78
C PRO A 165 -7.34 -1.59 7.38
N ALA A 166 -6.64 -0.95 6.45
CA ALA A 166 -5.28 -1.35 6.05
C ALA A 166 -4.33 -1.39 7.25
N ALA A 167 -4.51 -0.50 8.21
CA ALA A 167 -3.72 -0.42 9.44
C ALA A 167 -3.68 -1.74 10.23
N ASP A 168 -4.74 -2.55 10.16
CA ASP A 168 -4.79 -3.88 10.81
C ASP A 168 -3.77 -4.88 10.25
N PHE A 169 -3.32 -4.64 9.02
CA PHE A 169 -2.41 -5.51 8.29
C PHE A 169 -1.04 -4.85 8.03
N VAL A 170 -0.77 -3.76 8.71
CA VAL A 170 0.49 -3.03 8.62
C VAL A 170 1.16 -3.01 9.99
N HIS A 171 2.43 -3.37 10.04
CA HIS A 171 3.18 -3.38 11.28
C HIS A 171 4.58 -2.77 11.10
N PRO A 172 5.18 -2.26 12.19
CA PRO A 172 6.57 -1.88 12.21
C PRO A 172 7.48 -3.09 12.00
N ALA A 173 8.50 -2.96 11.16
CA ALA A 173 9.50 -3.99 10.92
C ALA A 173 10.89 -3.37 10.79
N THR A 174 11.90 -4.11 11.22
CA THR A 174 13.29 -3.74 10.96
C THR A 174 13.64 -4.02 9.49
N TRP A 175 14.61 -3.27 8.99
CA TRP A 175 15.12 -3.42 7.62
C TRP A 175 15.86 -4.75 7.45
#